data_0adfbc7270480eb3d65743fa615186e9
#
_entry.id   0adfbc7270480eb3d65743fa615186e9
#
_cell.length_a   1.000
_cell.length_b   1.000
_cell.length_c   1.000
_cell.angle_alpha   90.00
_cell.angle_beta   90.00
_cell.angle_gamma   90.00
#
_symmetry.space_group_name_H-M   'P 1'
#
loop_
_entity.id
_entity.type
_entity.pdbx_description
1 polymer ?
#
loop_
_entity_poly.entity_id
_entity_poly.type
_entity_poly.pdbx_seq_one_letter_code
_entity_poly.pdbx_strand_id
1 'polypeptide(L)'
;LRLSIMYHRNTCIHCIDRFSKDYPGVNFSIYNNWADPGPFDLCIGGPDRVSQYDSSISLLREEIRLVVPFGHRLANNSKVAIDDLKNEKFIISSTSNQMFQIFQAVAKDAGFIPNVSIVSNDLYCIRQYFDLGMGIALIPRFSWVTLFKDSGVIIPFESPIYRTVHMFWDMHNLSKPSLALFKQYMEDEFRKISEGQS
;
A
#
# COMPACT_ATOMS: atom_id res chain seq x y z
N LEU A 1 8.15 -20.90 -3.84
CA LEU A 1 8.14 -19.87 -2.80
C LEU A 1 6.71 -19.49 -2.42
N ARG A 2 6.43 -19.39 -1.14
CA ARG A 2 5.14 -18.93 -0.58
C ARG A 2 5.29 -17.47 -0.16
N LEU A 3 4.58 -16.56 -0.83
CA LEU A 3 4.68 -15.12 -0.63
C LEU A 3 3.37 -14.54 -0.11
N SER A 4 3.44 -13.68 0.92
CA SER A 4 2.33 -12.81 1.34
C SER A 4 2.58 -11.41 0.81
N ILE A 5 1.73 -10.92 -0.11
CA ILE A 5 1.92 -9.62 -0.78
C ILE A 5 0.72 -8.72 -0.46
N MET A 6 0.88 -7.90 0.56
CA MET A 6 -0.17 -6.97 1.01
C MET A 6 -0.04 -5.60 0.34
N TYR A 7 1.19 -5.15 0.06
CA TYR A 7 1.49 -3.86 -0.53
C TYR A 7 2.23 -4.01 -1.87
N HIS A 8 2.17 -3.00 -2.72
CA HIS A 8 2.88 -2.94 -4.00
C HIS A 8 2.70 -4.18 -4.90
N ARG A 9 1.47 -4.70 -4.98
CA ARG A 9 1.15 -5.94 -5.72
C ARG A 9 1.66 -5.89 -7.16
N ASN A 10 1.47 -4.78 -7.88
CA ASN A 10 1.94 -4.64 -9.27
C ASN A 10 3.47 -4.74 -9.37
N THR A 11 4.21 -4.05 -8.50
CA THR A 11 5.68 -4.15 -8.43
C THR A 11 6.12 -5.59 -8.20
N CYS A 12 5.49 -6.27 -7.23
CA CYS A 12 5.80 -7.67 -6.92
C CYS A 12 5.46 -8.61 -8.08
N ILE A 13 4.35 -8.39 -8.81
CA ILE A 13 3.99 -9.16 -10.01
C ILE A 13 5.09 -9.04 -11.07
N HIS A 14 5.60 -7.83 -11.35
CA HIS A 14 6.69 -7.62 -12.30
C HIS A 14 8.00 -8.27 -11.85
N CYS A 15 8.31 -8.23 -10.55
CA CYS A 15 9.45 -8.97 -10.01
C CYS A 15 9.32 -10.48 -10.21
N ILE A 16 8.15 -11.04 -9.92
CA ILE A 16 7.86 -12.47 -10.08
C ILE A 16 7.97 -12.87 -11.56
N ASP A 17 7.40 -12.09 -12.47
CA ASP A 17 7.48 -12.36 -13.93
C ASP A 17 8.93 -12.40 -14.41
N ARG A 18 9.73 -11.39 -14.06
CA ARG A 18 11.15 -11.35 -14.45
C ARG A 18 11.94 -12.49 -13.84
N PHE A 19 11.79 -12.72 -12.53
CA PHE A 19 12.47 -13.80 -11.83
C PHE A 19 12.11 -15.19 -12.40
N SER A 20 10.84 -15.42 -12.76
CA SER A 20 10.40 -16.68 -13.35
C SER A 20 11.00 -16.95 -14.72
N LYS A 21 11.35 -15.91 -15.49
CA LYS A 21 12.06 -16.03 -16.75
C LYS A 21 13.52 -16.45 -16.57
N ASP A 22 14.17 -15.90 -15.54
CA ASP A 22 15.57 -16.20 -15.23
C ASP A 22 15.71 -17.54 -14.48
N TYR A 23 14.69 -17.92 -13.71
CA TYR A 23 14.68 -19.13 -12.87
C TYR A 23 13.40 -19.95 -13.05
N PRO A 24 13.18 -20.58 -14.21
CA PRO A 24 11.91 -21.25 -14.57
C PRO A 24 11.56 -22.47 -13.70
N GLY A 25 12.51 -22.98 -12.92
CA GLY A 25 12.27 -24.06 -11.96
C GLY A 25 11.65 -23.61 -10.63
N VAL A 26 11.46 -22.30 -10.39
CA VAL A 26 10.92 -21.78 -9.14
C VAL A 26 9.42 -21.52 -9.27
N ASN A 27 8.61 -22.23 -8.49
CA ASN A 27 7.17 -22.01 -8.41
C ASN A 27 6.80 -21.06 -7.29
N PHE A 28 5.74 -20.27 -7.50
CA PHE A 28 5.22 -19.31 -6.54
C PHE A 28 3.80 -19.64 -6.10
N SER A 29 3.52 -19.48 -4.80
CA SER A 29 2.16 -19.42 -4.23
C SER A 29 1.97 -18.03 -3.62
N ILE A 30 1.03 -17.26 -4.13
CA ILE A 30 0.84 -15.86 -3.76
C ILE A 30 -0.43 -15.72 -2.93
N TYR A 31 -0.30 -15.05 -1.80
CA TYR A 31 -1.38 -14.77 -0.84
C TYR A 31 -1.51 -13.26 -0.66
N ASN A 32 -2.72 -12.75 -0.80
CA ASN A 32 -3.00 -11.31 -0.76
C ASN A 32 -4.00 -10.93 0.32
N ASN A 33 -4.33 -11.86 1.21
CA ASN A 33 -5.29 -11.66 2.29
C ASN A 33 -4.59 -11.79 3.65
N TRP A 34 -4.95 -10.89 4.58
CA TRP A 34 -4.45 -10.93 5.96
C TRP A 34 -4.85 -12.19 6.73
N ALA A 35 -5.95 -12.83 6.34
CA ALA A 35 -6.46 -14.06 6.93
C ALA A 35 -5.84 -15.34 6.35
N ASP A 36 -4.97 -15.22 5.33
CA ASP A 36 -4.34 -16.38 4.73
C ASP A 36 -3.41 -17.09 5.73
N PRO A 37 -3.45 -18.43 5.79
CA PRO A 37 -2.63 -19.18 6.72
C PRO A 37 -1.16 -19.17 6.34
N GLY A 38 -0.29 -18.72 7.27
CA GLY A 38 1.17 -18.92 7.15
C GLY A 38 1.57 -20.39 7.30
N PRO A 39 2.85 -20.68 7.34
CA PRO A 39 3.96 -19.76 7.19
C PRO A 39 4.24 -19.33 5.76
N PHE A 40 4.80 -18.14 5.58
CA PHE A 40 5.27 -17.62 4.30
C PHE A 40 6.80 -17.59 4.27
N ASP A 41 7.39 -17.77 3.10
CA ASP A 41 8.84 -17.64 2.92
C ASP A 41 9.23 -16.15 2.98
N LEU A 42 8.37 -15.26 2.45
CA LEU A 42 8.58 -13.82 2.41
C LEU A 42 7.24 -13.08 2.45
N CYS A 43 7.20 -11.96 3.18
CA CYS A 43 6.03 -11.09 3.28
C CYS A 43 6.38 -9.66 2.88
N ILE A 44 5.51 -8.99 2.09
CA ILE A 44 5.57 -7.57 1.78
C ILE A 44 4.38 -6.88 2.45
N GLY A 45 4.64 -6.00 3.40
CA GLY A 45 3.57 -5.38 4.20
C GLY A 45 4.00 -4.16 5.00
N GLY A 46 3.18 -3.80 5.98
CA GLY A 46 3.46 -2.72 6.93
C GLY A 46 4.27 -3.19 8.15
N PRO A 47 4.77 -2.25 8.98
CA PRO A 47 5.57 -2.55 10.15
C PRO A 47 4.82 -3.31 11.26
N ASP A 48 3.51 -3.43 11.17
CA ASP A 48 2.66 -4.25 12.05
C ASP A 48 3.00 -5.76 11.99
N ARG A 49 3.78 -6.19 10.98
CA ARG A 49 4.25 -7.56 10.81
C ARG A 49 5.60 -7.87 11.48
N VAL A 50 6.32 -6.87 11.98
CA VAL A 50 7.66 -7.02 12.57
C VAL A 50 7.71 -8.13 13.64
N SER A 51 6.68 -8.26 14.47
CA SER A 51 6.65 -9.27 15.54
C SER A 51 6.39 -10.70 15.06
N GLN A 52 6.07 -10.91 13.79
CA GLN A 52 5.73 -12.23 13.21
C GLN A 52 6.92 -12.90 12.51
N TYR A 53 8.01 -12.16 12.30
CA TYR A 53 9.21 -12.61 11.59
C TYR A 53 10.45 -12.19 12.37
N ASP A 54 11.54 -12.95 12.22
CA ASP A 54 12.80 -12.64 12.91
C ASP A 54 13.66 -11.61 12.17
N SER A 55 13.33 -11.30 10.91
CA SER A 55 14.09 -10.37 10.06
C SER A 55 13.21 -9.51 9.18
N SER A 56 13.65 -8.28 8.96
CA SER A 56 12.98 -7.34 8.06
C SER A 56 13.91 -6.29 7.48
N ILE A 57 13.49 -5.71 6.37
CA ILE A 57 14.10 -4.52 5.78
C ILE A 57 13.02 -3.55 5.32
N SER A 58 13.28 -2.24 5.49
CA SER A 58 12.47 -1.19 4.87
C SER A 58 12.81 -1.11 3.39
N LEU A 59 11.81 -1.30 2.52
CA LEU A 59 11.96 -1.25 1.07
C LEU A 59 11.70 0.15 0.50
N LEU A 60 10.67 0.82 1.02
CA LEU A 60 10.20 2.08 0.45
C LEU A 60 9.46 2.90 1.50
N ARG A 61 9.71 4.22 1.51
CA ARG A 61 8.88 5.21 2.17
C ARG A 61 7.98 5.87 1.12
N GLU A 62 6.67 5.71 1.24
CA GLU A 62 5.68 6.11 0.25
C GLU A 62 4.74 7.17 0.80
N GLU A 63 4.55 8.26 0.04
CA GLU A 63 3.61 9.33 0.37
C GLU A 63 2.17 8.83 0.28
N ILE A 64 1.34 9.18 1.27
CA ILE A 64 -0.11 9.00 1.25
C ILE A 64 -0.72 10.27 0.65
N ARG A 65 -1.62 10.13 -0.32
CA ARG A 65 -2.34 11.21 -0.96
C ARG A 65 -3.83 11.04 -0.82
N LEU A 66 -4.55 12.15 -0.95
CA LEU A 66 -5.99 12.15 -1.08
C LEU A 66 -6.39 11.91 -2.53
N VAL A 67 -7.47 11.16 -2.77
CA VAL A 67 -8.16 11.15 -4.05
C VAL A 67 -9.61 11.55 -3.85
N VAL A 68 -10.08 12.45 -4.69
CA VAL A 68 -11.46 12.97 -4.67
C VAL A 68 -12.08 12.88 -6.08
N PRO A 69 -13.41 12.64 -6.23
CA PRO A 69 -14.08 12.67 -7.53
C PRO A 69 -13.85 14.00 -8.26
N PHE A 70 -13.88 14.00 -9.60
CA PHE A 70 -13.60 15.20 -10.41
C PHE A 70 -14.49 16.40 -10.06
N GLY A 71 -15.75 16.20 -9.67
CA GLY A 71 -16.68 17.28 -9.26
C GLY A 71 -16.61 17.67 -7.79
N HIS A 72 -15.68 17.11 -7.02
CA HIS A 72 -15.57 17.39 -5.59
C HIS A 72 -15.07 18.81 -5.31
N ARG A 73 -15.51 19.44 -4.21
CA ARG A 73 -15.11 20.81 -3.84
C ARG A 73 -13.59 21.00 -3.73
N LEU A 74 -12.84 19.95 -3.37
CA LEU A 74 -11.39 19.99 -3.23
C LEU A 74 -10.65 19.69 -4.55
N ALA A 75 -11.34 19.32 -5.63
CA ALA A 75 -10.72 18.85 -6.87
C ALA A 75 -9.80 19.90 -7.55
N ASN A 76 -10.03 21.19 -7.28
CA ASN A 76 -9.23 22.29 -7.84
C ASN A 76 -8.07 22.72 -6.94
N ASN A 77 -7.90 22.10 -5.77
CA ASN A 77 -6.82 22.43 -4.85
C ASN A 77 -5.51 21.76 -5.30
N SER A 78 -4.41 22.52 -5.31
CA SER A 78 -3.06 21.97 -5.56
C SER A 78 -2.53 21.14 -4.38
N LYS A 79 -3.00 21.44 -3.17
CA LYS A 79 -2.74 20.73 -1.91
C LYS A 79 -3.97 20.80 -1.03
N VAL A 80 -4.05 19.90 -0.04
CA VAL A 80 -5.14 19.83 0.91
C VAL A 80 -4.60 19.89 2.35
N ALA A 81 -5.21 20.74 3.17
CA ALA A 81 -4.97 20.75 4.61
C ALA A 81 -5.78 19.62 5.28
N ILE A 82 -5.28 19.11 6.40
CA ILE A 82 -6.01 18.06 7.17
C ILE A 82 -7.37 18.60 7.65
N ASP A 83 -7.42 19.87 8.03
CA ASP A 83 -8.66 20.53 8.48
C ASP A 83 -9.77 20.58 7.43
N ASP A 84 -9.43 20.60 6.15
CA ASP A 84 -10.39 20.56 5.05
C ASP A 84 -11.21 19.26 5.02
N LEU A 85 -10.72 18.22 5.69
CA LEU A 85 -11.30 16.88 5.65
C LEU A 85 -12.28 16.57 6.79
N LYS A 86 -12.50 17.51 7.72
CA LYS A 86 -13.34 17.30 8.92
C LYS A 86 -14.75 16.80 8.63
N ASN A 87 -15.34 17.24 7.52
CA ASN A 87 -16.73 16.92 7.15
C ASN A 87 -16.81 15.90 6.00
N GLU A 88 -15.70 15.34 5.57
CA GLU A 88 -15.67 14.40 4.45
C GLU A 88 -16.02 12.98 4.87
N LYS A 89 -16.62 12.23 3.95
CA LYS A 89 -16.89 10.79 4.10
C LYS A 89 -15.74 10.01 3.46
N PHE A 90 -15.19 9.04 4.19
CA PHE A 90 -14.10 8.22 3.71
C PHE A 90 -14.52 6.82 3.33
N ILE A 91 -13.97 6.34 2.21
CA ILE A 91 -13.99 4.94 1.81
C ILE A 91 -12.61 4.36 2.12
N ILE A 92 -12.54 3.30 2.91
CA ILE A 92 -11.27 2.71 3.35
C ILE A 92 -11.22 1.21 3.10
N SER A 93 -10.01 0.65 3.03
CA SER A 93 -9.83 -0.80 2.86
C SER A 93 -10.00 -1.57 4.17
N SER A 94 -9.62 -0.99 5.29
CA SER A 94 -9.78 -1.57 6.63
C SER A 94 -9.44 -0.52 7.68
N THR A 95 -10.05 -0.60 8.84
CA THR A 95 -9.70 0.23 10.02
C THR A 95 -8.33 -0.14 10.60
N SER A 96 -7.87 -1.38 10.41
CA SER A 96 -6.53 -1.84 10.80
C SER A 96 -5.45 -1.59 9.74
N ASN A 97 -5.79 -1.01 8.59
CA ASN A 97 -4.80 -0.68 7.57
C ASN A 97 -3.89 0.46 8.06
N GLN A 98 -2.58 0.27 7.95
CA GLN A 98 -1.57 1.24 8.38
C GLN A 98 -1.83 2.65 7.84
N MET A 99 -2.19 2.79 6.57
CA MET A 99 -2.45 4.08 5.93
C MET A 99 -3.59 4.83 6.64
N PHE A 100 -4.68 4.12 6.95
CA PHE A 100 -5.80 4.73 7.66
C PHE A 100 -5.43 5.05 9.13
N GLN A 101 -4.70 4.18 9.81
CA GLN A 101 -4.23 4.43 11.18
C GLN A 101 -3.32 5.67 11.27
N ILE A 102 -2.39 5.83 10.33
CA ILE A 102 -1.54 7.04 10.24
C ILE A 102 -2.42 8.29 10.04
N PHE A 103 -3.36 8.25 9.09
CA PHE A 103 -4.26 9.36 8.83
C PHE A 103 -5.15 9.67 10.04
N GLN A 104 -5.67 8.63 10.72
CA GLN A 104 -6.48 8.80 11.92
C GLN A 104 -5.72 9.50 13.06
N ALA A 105 -4.43 9.19 13.23
CA ALA A 105 -3.58 9.89 14.20
C ALA A 105 -3.43 11.37 13.84
N VAL A 106 -3.14 11.70 12.58
CA VAL A 106 -3.02 13.08 12.11
C VAL A 106 -4.34 13.84 12.25
N ALA A 107 -5.47 13.22 11.92
CA ALA A 107 -6.80 13.80 12.07
C ALA A 107 -7.15 14.08 13.53
N LYS A 108 -6.78 13.17 14.44
CA LYS A 108 -6.94 13.34 15.89
C LYS A 108 -6.15 14.55 16.40
N ASP A 109 -4.93 14.74 15.95
CA ASP A 109 -4.10 15.89 16.30
C ASP A 109 -4.74 17.22 15.78
N ALA A 110 -5.44 17.15 14.64
CA ALA A 110 -6.25 18.26 14.10
C ALA A 110 -7.65 18.37 14.72
N GLY A 111 -7.95 17.59 15.76
CA GLY A 111 -9.17 17.70 16.56
C GLY A 111 -10.43 17.06 15.97
N PHE A 112 -10.31 16.06 15.05
CA PHE A 112 -11.47 15.35 14.54
C PHE A 112 -11.23 13.84 14.35
N ILE A 113 -12.33 13.10 14.24
CA ILE A 113 -12.32 11.67 13.91
C ILE A 113 -12.84 11.53 12.48
N PRO A 114 -12.10 10.85 11.57
CA PRO A 114 -12.53 10.64 10.20
C PRO A 114 -13.89 9.92 10.13
N ASN A 115 -14.82 10.47 9.35
CA ASN A 115 -16.13 9.86 9.12
C ASN A 115 -16.02 8.76 8.05
N VAL A 116 -15.93 7.50 8.47
CA VAL A 116 -15.84 6.34 7.58
C VAL A 116 -17.24 5.92 7.15
N SER A 117 -17.57 6.09 5.88
CA SER A 117 -18.85 5.68 5.29
C SER A 117 -18.86 4.25 4.78
N ILE A 118 -17.70 3.77 4.27
CA ILE A 118 -17.57 2.44 3.69
C ILE A 118 -16.24 1.82 4.08
N VAL A 119 -16.29 0.54 4.45
CA VAL A 119 -15.13 -0.32 4.64
C VAL A 119 -15.23 -1.51 3.68
N SER A 120 -14.25 -1.70 2.80
CA SER A 120 -14.19 -2.84 1.89
C SER A 120 -12.76 -3.31 1.72
N ASN A 121 -12.51 -4.60 1.86
CA ASN A 121 -11.18 -5.20 1.63
C ASN A 121 -10.89 -5.47 0.14
N ASP A 122 -11.83 -5.18 -0.75
CA ASP A 122 -11.72 -5.33 -2.19
C ASP A 122 -11.50 -3.97 -2.86
N LEU A 123 -10.35 -3.81 -3.54
CA LEU A 123 -9.98 -2.56 -4.23
C LEU A 123 -10.90 -2.23 -5.40
N TYR A 124 -11.45 -3.24 -6.07
CA TYR A 124 -12.42 -3.02 -7.14
C TYR A 124 -13.71 -2.42 -6.56
N CYS A 125 -14.22 -2.96 -5.47
CA CYS A 125 -15.40 -2.40 -4.78
C CYS A 125 -15.14 -0.98 -4.26
N ILE A 126 -13.97 -0.72 -3.67
CA ILE A 126 -13.57 0.63 -3.24
C ILE A 126 -13.66 1.61 -4.40
N ARG A 127 -13.13 1.24 -5.57
CA ARG A 127 -13.18 2.06 -6.76
C ARG A 127 -14.62 2.31 -7.21
N GLN A 128 -15.49 1.30 -7.23
CA GLN A 128 -16.91 1.46 -7.61
C GLN A 128 -17.65 2.41 -6.67
N TYR A 129 -17.47 2.27 -5.36
CA TYR A 129 -18.09 3.19 -4.39
C TYR A 129 -17.58 4.62 -4.54
N PHE A 130 -16.29 4.78 -4.85
CA PHE A 130 -15.70 6.08 -5.14
C PHE A 130 -16.32 6.71 -6.41
N ASP A 131 -16.47 5.96 -7.49
CA ASP A 131 -17.07 6.41 -8.75
C ASP A 131 -18.56 6.82 -8.58
N LEU A 132 -19.26 6.19 -7.63
CA LEU A 132 -20.62 6.57 -7.23
C LEU A 132 -20.69 7.82 -6.31
N GLY A 133 -19.55 8.42 -5.97
CA GLY A 133 -19.49 9.62 -5.13
C GLY A 133 -19.81 9.36 -3.66
N MET A 134 -19.67 8.12 -3.16
CA MET A 134 -20.04 7.76 -1.79
C MET A 134 -18.99 8.21 -0.76
N GLY A 135 -17.85 8.76 -1.19
CA GLY A 135 -16.82 9.31 -0.34
C GLY A 135 -15.51 9.55 -1.09
N ILE A 136 -14.55 10.05 -0.35
CA ILE A 136 -13.16 10.24 -0.79
C ILE A 136 -12.28 9.12 -0.28
N ALA A 137 -11.07 8.97 -0.82
CA ALA A 137 -10.18 7.90 -0.38
C ALA A 137 -8.75 8.38 -0.18
N LEU A 138 -8.03 7.67 0.67
CA LEU A 138 -6.58 7.80 0.79
C LEU A 138 -5.91 6.77 -0.11
N ILE A 139 -4.89 7.18 -0.84
CA ILE A 139 -4.16 6.30 -1.73
C ILE A 139 -2.64 6.44 -1.53
N PRO A 140 -1.89 5.35 -1.65
CA PRO A 140 -0.45 5.43 -1.70
C PRO A 140 0.01 5.90 -3.09
N ARG A 141 0.99 6.80 -3.12
CA ARG A 141 1.44 7.51 -4.33
C ARG A 141 1.79 6.61 -5.52
N PHE A 142 2.37 5.42 -5.28
CA PHE A 142 2.87 4.57 -6.37
C PHE A 142 1.96 3.39 -6.68
N SER A 143 1.33 2.80 -5.66
CA SER A 143 0.66 1.50 -5.85
C SER A 143 -0.79 1.59 -6.30
N TRP A 144 -1.50 2.72 -6.07
CA TRP A 144 -2.94 2.84 -6.37
C TRP A 144 -3.28 3.96 -7.37
N VAL A 145 -2.31 4.76 -7.78
CA VAL A 145 -2.55 5.89 -8.71
C VAL A 145 -3.24 5.43 -9.99
N THR A 146 -2.78 4.33 -10.60
CA THR A 146 -3.38 3.80 -11.84
C THR A 146 -4.83 3.36 -11.67
N LEU A 147 -5.23 2.99 -10.45
CA LEU A 147 -6.61 2.62 -10.15
C LEU A 147 -7.56 3.83 -10.18
N PHE A 148 -7.09 5.01 -9.78
CA PHE A 148 -7.94 6.19 -9.58
C PHE A 148 -7.72 7.34 -10.58
N LYS A 149 -6.63 7.31 -11.39
CA LYS A 149 -6.27 8.41 -12.29
C LYS A 149 -7.37 8.84 -13.26
N ASP A 150 -8.23 7.92 -13.66
CA ASP A 150 -9.32 8.15 -14.63
C ASP A 150 -10.68 8.41 -13.94
N SER A 151 -10.71 8.54 -12.60
CA SER A 151 -11.94 8.74 -11.82
C SER A 151 -11.94 9.98 -10.96
N GLY A 152 -10.78 10.54 -10.67
CA GLY A 152 -10.68 11.65 -9.75
C GLY A 152 -9.36 12.37 -9.78
N VAL A 153 -9.27 13.39 -8.95
CA VAL A 153 -8.06 14.21 -8.76
C VAL A 153 -7.30 13.69 -7.57
N ILE A 154 -6.00 13.45 -7.75
CA ILE A 154 -5.08 13.01 -6.70
C ILE A 154 -4.36 14.23 -6.16
N ILE A 155 -4.53 14.52 -4.88
CA ILE A 155 -4.08 15.76 -4.25
C ILE A 155 -3.10 15.41 -3.12
N PRO A 156 -1.89 15.98 -3.08
CA PRO A 156 -0.97 15.84 -1.95
C PRO A 156 -1.46 16.65 -0.75
N PHE A 157 -1.08 16.22 0.45
CA PHE A 157 -1.29 17.00 1.66
C PHE A 157 -0.31 18.19 1.74
N GLU A 158 -0.70 19.30 2.37
CA GLU A 158 0.20 20.42 2.67
C GLU A 158 1.38 19.96 3.54
N SER A 159 1.07 19.19 4.59
CA SER A 159 2.06 18.47 5.38
C SER A 159 2.08 17.01 4.94
N PRO A 160 3.09 16.56 4.18
CA PRO A 160 3.10 15.22 3.60
C PRO A 160 3.06 14.11 4.65
N ILE A 161 2.19 13.14 4.42
CA ILE A 161 2.01 11.96 5.26
C ILE A 161 2.64 10.76 4.55
N TYR A 162 3.33 9.90 5.29
CA TYR A 162 4.06 8.77 4.71
C TYR A 162 3.72 7.47 5.41
N ARG A 163 3.78 6.38 4.65
CA ARG A 163 3.85 5.02 5.16
C ARG A 163 5.17 4.36 4.76
N THR A 164 5.54 3.29 5.44
CA THR A 164 6.72 2.49 5.09
C THR A 164 6.30 1.10 4.64
N VAL A 165 6.87 0.65 3.53
CA VAL A 165 6.74 -0.71 3.02
C VAL A 165 7.93 -1.51 3.48
N HIS A 166 7.68 -2.66 4.09
CA HIS A 166 8.70 -3.57 4.58
C HIS A 166 8.63 -4.92 3.86
N MET A 167 9.75 -5.57 3.78
CA MET A 167 9.88 -6.97 3.46
C MET A 167 10.31 -7.74 4.72
N PHE A 168 9.67 -8.87 4.99
CA PHE A 168 9.87 -9.70 6.16
C PHE A 168 10.16 -11.13 5.75
N TRP A 169 11.00 -11.81 6.51
CA TRP A 169 11.33 -13.22 6.35
C TRP A 169 11.85 -13.80 7.66
N ASP A 170 11.86 -15.13 7.77
CA ASP A 170 12.59 -15.81 8.83
C ASP A 170 13.96 -16.23 8.31
N MET A 171 15.02 -16.03 9.10
CA MET A 171 16.41 -16.26 8.69
C MET A 171 16.66 -17.71 8.26
N HIS A 172 16.00 -18.68 8.91
CA HIS A 172 16.15 -20.09 8.52
C HIS A 172 15.66 -20.36 7.09
N ASN A 173 14.70 -19.59 6.57
CA ASN A 173 14.20 -19.71 5.20
C ASN A 173 15.25 -19.27 4.15
N LEU A 174 16.21 -18.41 4.49
CA LEU A 174 17.27 -17.99 3.58
C LEU A 174 18.26 -19.12 3.24
N SER A 175 18.22 -20.26 3.92
CA SER A 175 18.90 -21.47 3.49
C SER A 175 18.44 -21.99 2.13
N LYS A 176 17.24 -21.54 1.65
CA LYS A 176 16.73 -21.81 0.30
C LYS A 176 17.38 -20.83 -0.70
N PRO A 177 18.26 -21.29 -1.63
CA PRO A 177 18.94 -20.38 -2.57
C PRO A 177 17.98 -19.54 -3.41
N SER A 178 16.83 -20.13 -3.82
CA SER A 178 15.80 -19.41 -4.59
C SER A 178 15.19 -18.24 -3.81
N LEU A 179 15.03 -18.37 -2.49
CA LEU A 179 14.50 -17.28 -1.67
C LEU A 179 15.54 -16.15 -1.54
N ALA A 180 16.80 -16.47 -1.29
CA ALA A 180 17.87 -15.47 -1.17
C ALA A 180 18.00 -14.66 -2.47
N LEU A 181 17.95 -15.32 -3.64
CA LEU A 181 17.97 -14.67 -4.94
C LEU A 181 16.72 -13.81 -5.17
N PHE A 182 15.53 -14.34 -4.88
CA PHE A 182 14.28 -13.58 -5.07
C PHE A 182 14.22 -12.35 -4.17
N LYS A 183 14.69 -12.49 -2.92
CA LYS A 183 14.82 -11.35 -1.99
C LYS A 183 15.67 -10.24 -2.59
N GLN A 184 16.83 -10.56 -3.18
CA GLN A 184 17.70 -9.59 -3.85
C GLN A 184 17.00 -8.91 -5.03
N TYR A 185 16.27 -9.67 -5.87
CA TYR A 185 15.46 -9.11 -6.96
C TYR A 185 14.45 -8.08 -6.46
N MET A 186 13.77 -8.38 -5.35
CA MET A 186 12.82 -7.46 -4.73
C MET A 186 13.50 -6.19 -4.24
N GLU A 187 14.63 -6.30 -3.54
CA GLU A 187 15.39 -5.15 -3.05
C GLU A 187 15.84 -4.24 -4.19
N ASP A 188 16.37 -4.81 -5.27
CA ASP A 188 16.84 -4.05 -6.43
C ASP A 188 15.70 -3.34 -7.16
N GLU A 189 14.53 -3.94 -7.25
CA GLU A 189 13.37 -3.32 -7.89
C GLU A 189 12.80 -2.17 -7.06
N PHE A 190 12.68 -2.36 -5.76
CA PHE A 190 12.21 -1.29 -4.87
C PHE A 190 13.23 -0.14 -4.76
N ARG A 191 14.52 -0.42 -4.86
CA ARG A 191 15.56 0.63 -4.93
C ARG A 191 15.38 1.52 -6.15
N LYS A 192 15.11 0.95 -7.34
CA LYS A 192 14.83 1.73 -8.57
C LYS A 192 13.63 2.66 -8.40
N ILE A 193 12.57 2.19 -7.72
CA ILE A 193 11.39 3.02 -7.42
C ILE A 193 11.80 4.18 -6.50
N SER A 194 12.59 3.92 -5.45
CA SER A 194 13.06 4.94 -4.52
C SER A 194 13.95 5.98 -5.20
N GLU A 195 14.86 5.57 -6.08
CA GLU A 195 15.78 6.45 -6.81
C GLU A 195 15.06 7.28 -7.88
N GLY A 196 14.03 6.76 -8.52
CA GLY A 196 13.17 7.49 -9.46
C GLY A 196 12.26 8.54 -8.80
N GLN A 197 12.33 8.68 -7.49
CA GLN A 197 11.59 9.69 -6.71
C GLN A 197 12.35 11.02 -6.54
N SER A 198 13.61 11.10 -6.95
CA SER A 198 14.51 12.25 -6.75
C SER A 198 14.31 13.32 -7.81
#